data_20cd5ada26a3dc385920f73d98424aff
#
_entry.id   20cd5ada26a3dc385920f73d98424aff
#
_cell.length_a   1.000
_cell.length_b   1.000
_cell.length_c   1.000
_cell.angle_alpha   90.00
_cell.angle_beta   90.00
_cell.angle_gamma   90.00
#
_symmetry.space_group_name_H-M   'P 1'
#
loop_
_entity.id
_entity.type
_entity.pdbx_description
1 polymer ?
#
loop_
_entity_poly.entity_id
_entity_poly.type
_entity_poly.pdbx_seq_one_letter_code
_entity_poly.pdbx_strand_id
1 'polypeptide(L)'
;DIVSASTLDDTIAWYENNGAVNPGFSKAVIATSADHPSAVHVADMDGDGDLDIVAASSMDDTISWYENNGAADPTFTAADIATSADFAHHLFVADLDGDGDLDIASASAYDDTIAWYENDGAANPTWTAADIATNADGAQDVKIADLDGDGDLDIVSASGVDDTIAWYENDGAVNPTWTAADIATNADGAESIDIADMDGDGDLDI
;
A
#
# COMPACT_ATOMS: atom_id res chain seq x y z
N ASP A 1 -14.21 11.99 -5.57
CA ASP A 1 -13.19 12.67 -4.76
C ASP A 1 -11.79 12.20 -5.14
N ILE A 2 -10.75 12.92 -4.72
CA ILE A 2 -9.35 12.58 -4.99
C ILE A 2 -8.55 12.79 -3.71
N VAL A 3 -7.63 11.86 -3.40
CA VAL A 3 -6.62 12.04 -2.35
C VAL A 3 -5.25 12.16 -3.01
N SER A 4 -4.39 12.99 -2.47
CA SER A 4 -3.02 13.15 -2.97
C SER A 4 -1.99 13.15 -1.85
N ALA A 5 -0.84 12.54 -2.15
CA ALA A 5 0.42 12.76 -1.45
C ALA A 5 1.24 13.80 -2.22
N SER A 6 1.80 14.78 -1.52
CA SER A 6 2.56 15.88 -2.11
C SER A 6 3.92 15.97 -1.43
N THR A 7 4.91 15.39 -2.06
CA THR A 7 6.26 15.14 -1.56
C THR A 7 7.04 16.39 -1.14
N LEU A 8 6.84 17.55 -1.82
CA LEU A 8 7.66 18.75 -1.58
C LEU A 8 7.06 19.72 -0.56
N ASP A 9 5.79 19.59 -0.21
CA ASP A 9 5.11 20.40 0.79
C ASP A 9 4.60 19.59 1.98
N ASP A 10 5.03 18.32 2.07
CA ASP A 10 4.76 17.40 3.18
C ASP A 10 3.26 17.26 3.49
N THR A 11 2.44 17.28 2.40
CA THR A 11 1.00 17.40 2.54
C THR A 11 0.27 16.16 2.02
N ILE A 12 -0.65 15.65 2.84
CA ILE A 12 -1.72 14.77 2.39
C ILE A 12 -2.99 15.60 2.30
N ALA A 13 -3.68 15.56 1.17
CA ALA A 13 -4.86 16.36 0.92
C ALA A 13 -5.97 15.58 0.21
N TRP A 14 -7.19 15.89 0.61
CA TRP A 14 -8.41 15.45 -0.05
C TRP A 14 -9.00 16.57 -0.88
N TYR A 15 -9.50 16.24 -2.07
CA TYR A 15 -10.19 17.15 -2.97
C TYR A 15 -11.62 16.65 -3.15
N GLU A 16 -12.53 17.31 -2.48
CA GLU A 16 -13.95 17.03 -2.55
C GLU A 16 -14.52 17.44 -3.92
N ASN A 17 -15.17 16.51 -4.58
CA ASN A 17 -15.90 16.74 -5.82
C ASN A 17 -17.32 17.25 -5.51
N ASN A 18 -17.72 18.41 -6.06
CA ASN A 18 -19.02 19.00 -5.84
C ASN A 18 -20.19 18.29 -6.57
N GLY A 19 -19.93 17.17 -7.26
CA GLY A 19 -20.93 16.36 -7.95
C GLY A 19 -21.60 17.02 -9.17
N ALA A 20 -21.11 18.15 -9.64
CA ALA A 20 -21.66 18.84 -10.82
C ALA A 20 -21.25 18.15 -12.13
N VAL A 21 -22.03 18.35 -13.21
CA VAL A 21 -21.69 17.86 -14.58
C VAL A 21 -20.34 18.41 -15.07
N ASN A 22 -19.94 19.58 -14.57
CA ASN A 22 -18.62 20.17 -14.74
C ASN A 22 -18.02 20.28 -13.33
N PRO A 23 -17.28 19.24 -12.83
CA PRO A 23 -16.91 19.17 -11.43
C PRO A 23 -15.95 20.28 -11.02
N GLY A 24 -16.22 20.89 -9.88
CA GLY A 24 -15.27 21.69 -9.14
C GLY A 24 -14.76 20.91 -7.94
N PHE A 25 -13.52 21.13 -7.55
CA PHE A 25 -12.89 20.46 -6.42
C PHE A 25 -12.53 21.48 -5.34
N SER A 26 -12.81 21.11 -4.09
CA SER A 26 -12.43 21.87 -2.89
C SER A 26 -11.34 21.13 -2.16
N LYS A 27 -10.15 21.76 -1.95
CA LYS A 27 -9.03 21.14 -1.22
C LYS A 27 -9.26 21.25 0.29
N ALA A 28 -9.20 20.12 0.99
CA ALA A 28 -9.02 20.00 2.42
C ALA A 28 -7.65 19.38 2.72
N VAL A 29 -6.90 19.97 3.63
CA VAL A 29 -5.60 19.42 4.07
C VAL A 29 -5.84 18.47 5.23
N ILE A 30 -5.36 17.23 5.10
CA ILE A 30 -5.47 16.18 6.11
C ILE A 30 -4.25 16.20 7.03
N ALA A 31 -3.05 16.23 6.44
CA ALA A 31 -1.80 16.31 7.19
C ALA A 31 -0.82 17.27 6.51
N THR A 32 0.05 17.89 7.34
CA THR A 32 1.17 18.76 6.92
C THR A 32 2.48 18.35 7.57
N SER A 33 2.56 17.12 8.06
CA SER A 33 3.70 16.58 8.78
C SER A 33 4.09 15.18 8.31
N ALA A 34 3.53 14.73 7.20
CA ALA A 34 3.95 13.51 6.52
C ALA A 34 5.20 13.83 5.72
N ASP A 35 6.40 13.61 6.29
CA ASP A 35 7.64 14.04 5.67
C ASP A 35 7.91 13.27 4.37
N HIS A 36 7.79 13.96 3.25
CA HIS A 36 7.97 13.41 1.91
C HIS A 36 6.99 12.25 1.58
N PRO A 37 5.64 12.45 1.69
CA PRO A 37 4.70 11.37 1.42
C PRO A 37 4.80 10.94 -0.06
N SER A 38 5.01 9.64 -0.26
CA SER A 38 5.30 9.00 -1.55
C SER A 38 4.09 8.29 -2.15
N ALA A 39 3.27 7.66 -1.30
CA ALA A 39 2.08 6.93 -1.71
C ALA A 39 0.91 7.16 -0.77
N VAL A 40 -0.31 7.03 -1.30
CA VAL A 40 -1.57 7.02 -0.52
C VAL A 40 -2.50 5.95 -1.08
N HIS A 41 -3.22 5.27 -0.19
CA HIS A 41 -4.31 4.37 -0.52
C HIS A 41 -5.55 4.76 0.28
N VAL A 42 -6.75 4.50 -0.28
CA VAL A 42 -8.03 4.84 0.36
C VAL A 42 -8.84 3.56 0.50
N ALA A 43 -9.18 3.20 1.75
CA ALA A 43 -9.98 2.03 2.06
C ALA A 43 -10.65 2.19 3.44
N ASP A 44 -11.67 1.40 3.74
CA ASP A 44 -12.29 1.29 5.06
C ASP A 44 -11.43 0.32 5.90
N MET A 45 -10.52 0.88 6.70
CA MET A 45 -9.48 0.10 7.39
C MET A 45 -9.93 -0.47 8.74
N ASP A 46 -11.02 0.04 9.32
CA ASP A 46 -11.56 -0.39 10.61
C ASP A 46 -12.97 -1.01 10.52
N GLY A 47 -13.50 -1.13 9.29
CA GLY A 47 -14.77 -1.77 9.02
C GLY A 47 -16.00 -0.97 9.47
N ASP A 48 -15.88 0.35 9.69
CA ASP A 48 -16.97 1.22 10.14
C ASP A 48 -17.86 1.73 9.01
N GLY A 49 -17.43 1.57 7.76
CA GLY A 49 -18.12 1.94 6.52
C GLY A 49 -17.71 3.29 5.96
N ASP A 50 -16.78 4.01 6.58
CA ASP A 50 -16.22 5.25 6.13
C ASP A 50 -14.82 5.03 5.52
N LEU A 51 -14.45 5.78 4.48
CA LEU A 51 -13.17 5.56 3.82
C LEU A 51 -12.06 6.33 4.54
N ASP A 52 -11.03 5.61 4.94
CA ASP A 52 -9.81 6.09 5.54
C ASP A 52 -8.70 6.32 4.49
N ILE A 53 -7.57 6.83 4.96
CA ILE A 53 -6.39 7.01 4.15
C ILE A 53 -5.20 6.33 4.82
N VAL A 54 -4.44 5.55 4.06
CA VAL A 54 -3.13 5.03 4.45
C VAL A 54 -2.07 5.72 3.59
N ALA A 55 -0.97 6.13 4.19
CA ALA A 55 0.12 6.82 3.51
C ALA A 55 1.48 6.22 3.85
N ALA A 56 2.37 6.16 2.85
CA ALA A 56 3.79 5.95 3.03
C ALA A 56 4.51 7.29 2.96
N SER A 57 5.43 7.53 3.89
CA SER A 57 6.24 8.74 3.96
C SER A 57 7.73 8.37 4.04
N SER A 58 8.50 8.80 3.02
CA SER A 58 9.82 8.26 2.79
C SER A 58 10.95 8.90 3.61
N MET A 59 10.74 10.07 4.21
CA MET A 59 11.80 10.76 4.94
C MET A 59 11.65 10.66 6.46
N ASP A 60 10.51 10.26 6.96
CA ASP A 60 10.28 9.94 8.36
C ASP A 60 10.05 8.43 8.61
N ASP A 61 10.24 7.61 7.54
CA ASP A 61 10.22 6.15 7.61
C ASP A 61 8.91 5.58 8.13
N THR A 62 7.76 6.26 7.81
CA THR A 62 6.47 5.90 8.37
C THR A 62 5.49 5.32 7.36
N ILE A 63 4.69 4.37 7.85
CA ILE A 63 3.38 4.02 7.30
C ILE A 63 2.35 4.55 8.29
N SER A 64 1.47 5.45 7.85
CA SER A 64 0.49 6.11 8.72
C SER A 64 -0.94 5.87 8.24
N TRP A 65 -1.86 5.70 9.17
CA TRP A 65 -3.29 5.63 8.96
C TRP A 65 -3.96 6.93 9.43
N TYR A 66 -4.89 7.42 8.64
CA TYR A 66 -5.71 8.59 8.93
C TYR A 66 -7.17 8.15 8.96
N GLU A 67 -7.67 7.85 10.17
CA GLU A 67 -9.04 7.43 10.44
C GLU A 67 -10.03 8.56 10.15
N ASN A 68 -11.03 8.27 9.33
CA ASN A 68 -12.14 9.15 9.00
C ASN A 68 -13.24 9.02 10.06
N ASN A 69 -13.77 10.11 10.56
CA ASN A 69 -14.81 10.11 11.60
C ASN A 69 -16.26 9.96 11.07
N GLY A 70 -16.45 9.66 9.78
CA GLY A 70 -17.74 9.46 9.16
C GLY A 70 -18.68 10.66 9.11
N ALA A 71 -18.21 11.86 9.40
CA ALA A 71 -19.04 13.06 9.32
C ALA A 71 -19.21 13.53 7.86
N ALA A 72 -20.31 14.26 7.58
CA ALA A 72 -20.53 14.86 6.26
C ALA A 72 -19.45 15.91 5.87
N ASP A 73 -18.70 16.40 6.85
CA ASP A 73 -17.49 17.23 6.69
C ASP A 73 -16.42 16.53 7.54
N PRO A 74 -15.70 15.54 6.97
CA PRO A 74 -14.90 14.61 7.75
C PRO A 74 -13.66 15.26 8.35
N THR A 75 -13.30 14.76 9.53
CA THR A 75 -12.01 15.01 10.15
C THR A 75 -11.25 13.71 10.29
N PHE A 76 -9.93 13.77 10.14
CA PHE A 76 -9.06 12.61 10.14
C PHE A 76 -8.19 12.59 11.40
N THR A 77 -8.07 11.41 12.02
CA THR A 77 -7.18 11.17 13.16
C THR A 77 -5.99 10.35 12.71
N ALA A 78 -4.78 10.89 12.85
CA ALA A 78 -3.57 10.19 12.44
C ALA A 78 -3.09 9.19 13.49
N ALA A 79 -2.64 8.01 13.05
CA ALA A 79 -1.93 7.02 13.84
C ALA A 79 -0.82 6.39 13.00
N ASP A 80 0.36 6.17 13.57
CA ASP A 80 1.44 5.49 12.89
C ASP A 80 1.24 3.97 13.01
N ILE A 81 1.28 3.27 11.89
CA ILE A 81 1.29 1.82 11.78
C ILE A 81 2.72 1.30 11.94
N ALA A 82 3.67 1.94 11.25
CA ALA A 82 5.09 1.66 11.35
C ALA A 82 5.90 2.96 11.38
N THR A 83 7.05 2.94 12.09
CA THR A 83 8.00 4.08 12.19
C THR A 83 9.44 3.62 11.90
N SER A 84 9.59 2.56 11.12
CA SER A 84 10.88 1.97 10.76
C SER A 84 10.88 1.38 9.34
N ALA A 85 9.94 1.80 8.49
CA ALA A 85 9.89 1.46 7.07
C ALA A 85 10.86 2.38 6.31
N ASP A 86 12.18 2.10 6.37
CA ASP A 86 13.25 3.00 5.93
C ASP A 86 13.10 3.37 4.44
N PHE A 87 12.77 4.63 4.19
CA PHE A 87 12.39 5.15 2.89
C PHE A 87 11.16 4.41 2.30
N ALA A 88 10.02 4.39 3.03
CA ALA A 88 8.77 3.83 2.56
C ALA A 88 8.34 4.50 1.24
N HIS A 89 8.38 3.73 0.13
CA HIS A 89 8.17 4.28 -1.21
C HIS A 89 6.77 4.03 -1.74
N HIS A 90 6.25 2.82 -1.58
CA HIS A 90 4.92 2.43 -2.03
C HIS A 90 4.22 1.56 -1.00
N LEU A 91 2.88 1.52 -1.07
CA LEU A 91 2.04 0.62 -0.30
C LEU A 91 0.83 0.16 -1.11
N PHE A 92 0.27 -0.98 -0.75
CA PHE A 92 -0.97 -1.50 -1.27
C PHE A 92 -1.82 -2.07 -0.14
N VAL A 93 -3.14 -2.04 -0.28
CA VAL A 93 -4.10 -2.49 0.75
C VAL A 93 -4.95 -3.60 0.19
N ALA A 94 -5.01 -4.74 0.89
CA ALA A 94 -5.87 -5.88 0.58
C ALA A 94 -6.00 -6.80 1.81
N ASP A 95 -7.00 -7.67 1.84
CA ASP A 95 -7.14 -8.76 2.79
C ASP A 95 -6.18 -9.89 2.40
N LEU A 96 -4.98 -9.91 3.00
CA LEU A 96 -3.87 -10.79 2.58
C LEU A 96 -3.91 -12.17 3.23
N ASP A 97 -4.57 -12.32 4.37
CA ASP A 97 -4.69 -13.59 5.07
C ASP A 97 -6.10 -14.21 5.00
N GLY A 98 -7.02 -13.53 4.32
CA GLY A 98 -8.36 -14.02 4.06
C GLY A 98 -9.29 -13.99 5.28
N ASP A 99 -8.98 -13.19 6.30
CA ASP A 99 -9.77 -13.08 7.52
C ASP A 99 -10.92 -12.06 7.41
N GLY A 100 -10.93 -11.24 6.37
CA GLY A 100 -11.94 -10.24 6.02
C GLY A 100 -11.58 -8.82 6.40
N ASP A 101 -10.46 -8.59 7.05
CA ASP A 101 -9.95 -7.28 7.42
C ASP A 101 -8.87 -6.83 6.43
N LEU A 102 -8.71 -5.54 6.21
CA LEU A 102 -7.76 -5.05 5.21
C LEU A 102 -6.38 -4.84 5.81
N ASP A 103 -5.39 -5.49 5.22
CA ASP A 103 -3.97 -5.40 5.54
C ASP A 103 -3.22 -4.42 4.64
N ILE A 104 -1.94 -4.22 4.93
CA ILE A 104 -1.06 -3.36 4.15
C ILE A 104 0.20 -4.14 3.76
N ALA A 105 0.56 -4.11 2.48
CA ALA A 105 1.91 -4.43 2.02
C ALA A 105 2.66 -3.14 1.70
N SER A 106 3.95 -3.07 2.02
CA SER A 106 4.81 -1.93 1.69
C SER A 106 6.12 -2.33 1.04
N ALA A 107 6.64 -1.42 0.21
CA ALA A 107 8.00 -1.45 -0.32
C ALA A 107 8.82 -0.33 0.31
N SER A 108 9.94 -0.67 0.95
CA SER A 108 10.85 0.25 1.62
C SER A 108 12.25 0.14 1.00
N ALA A 109 12.74 1.25 0.43
CA ALA A 109 13.85 1.20 -0.52
C ALA A 109 15.24 1.22 0.13
N TYR A 110 15.39 1.67 1.39
CA TYR A 110 16.70 1.79 2.02
C TYR A 110 17.03 0.63 2.97
N ASP A 111 16.02 -0.08 3.44
CA ASP A 111 16.19 -1.33 4.18
C ASP A 111 15.92 -2.58 3.33
N ASP A 112 15.68 -2.38 2.01
CA ASP A 112 15.50 -3.44 1.02
C ASP A 112 14.34 -4.40 1.35
N THR A 113 13.27 -3.86 2.00
CA THR A 113 12.22 -4.65 2.62
C THR A 113 10.90 -4.57 1.86
N ILE A 114 10.30 -5.73 1.65
CA ILE A 114 8.86 -5.88 1.41
C ILE A 114 8.26 -6.36 2.73
N ALA A 115 7.34 -5.58 3.31
CA ALA A 115 6.72 -5.87 4.60
C ALA A 115 5.20 -6.00 4.49
N TRP A 116 4.62 -6.80 5.37
CA TRP A 116 3.19 -6.95 5.61
C TRP A 116 2.85 -6.45 7.00
N TYR A 117 1.74 -5.72 7.12
CA TYR A 117 1.17 -5.25 8.37
C TYR A 117 -0.24 -5.82 8.48
N GLU A 118 -0.37 -6.91 9.27
CA GLU A 118 -1.62 -7.58 9.59
C GLU A 118 -2.50 -6.68 10.47
N ASN A 119 -3.75 -6.51 10.08
CA ASN A 119 -4.81 -5.84 10.81
C ASN A 119 -5.53 -6.85 11.71
N ASP A 120 -5.77 -6.56 12.98
CA ASP A 120 -6.46 -7.46 13.89
C ASP A 120 -8.02 -7.38 13.84
N GLY A 121 -8.57 -6.62 12.88
CA GLY A 121 -10.01 -6.45 12.66
C GLY A 121 -10.77 -5.76 13.79
N ALA A 122 -10.08 -5.12 14.70
CA ALA A 122 -10.74 -4.36 15.75
C ALA A 122 -11.17 -2.97 15.24
N ALA A 123 -12.28 -2.43 15.77
CA ALA A 123 -12.72 -1.05 15.47
C ALA A 123 -11.69 0.05 15.85
N ASN A 124 -10.60 -0.30 16.46
CA ASN A 124 -9.39 0.50 16.62
C ASN A 124 -8.23 -0.46 16.44
N PRO A 125 -7.82 -0.71 15.20
CA PRO A 125 -6.93 -1.80 14.84
C PRO A 125 -5.55 -1.68 15.46
N THR A 126 -4.98 -2.85 15.77
CA THR A 126 -3.56 -2.98 16.06
C THR A 126 -2.89 -3.76 14.94
N TRP A 127 -1.68 -3.38 14.61
CA TRP A 127 -0.95 -3.86 13.45
C TRP A 127 0.21 -4.77 13.85
N THR A 128 0.29 -5.95 13.24
CA THR A 128 1.42 -6.87 13.42
C THR A 128 2.30 -6.83 12.17
N ALA A 129 3.52 -6.30 12.29
CA ALA A 129 4.45 -6.22 11.19
C ALA A 129 5.21 -7.55 10.98
N ALA A 130 5.37 -7.96 9.73
CA ALA A 130 6.21 -9.08 9.32
C ALA A 130 6.95 -8.74 8.02
N ASP A 131 8.26 -9.04 7.98
CA ASP A 131 9.05 -8.91 6.76
C ASP A 131 8.77 -10.11 5.84
N ILE A 132 8.36 -9.85 4.61
CA ILE A 132 8.19 -10.85 3.56
C ILE A 132 9.53 -11.10 2.88
N ALA A 133 10.26 -10.03 2.57
CA ALA A 133 11.61 -10.07 2.03
C ALA A 133 12.46 -8.94 2.62
N THR A 134 13.76 -9.20 2.80
CA THR A 134 14.76 -8.22 3.30
C THR A 134 15.96 -8.15 2.35
N ASN A 135 15.73 -8.44 1.08
CA ASN A 135 16.73 -8.45 0.02
C ASN A 135 16.16 -7.94 -1.32
N ALA A 136 15.07 -7.17 -1.28
CA ALA A 136 14.48 -6.49 -2.41
C ALA A 136 15.21 -5.14 -2.59
N ASP A 137 16.47 -5.18 -3.10
CA ASP A 137 17.41 -4.07 -3.07
C ASP A 137 16.87 -2.84 -3.82
N GLY A 138 16.56 -1.77 -3.05
CA GLY A 138 15.90 -0.59 -3.55
C GLY A 138 14.44 -0.82 -3.95
N ALA A 139 13.63 -1.46 -3.10
CA ALA A 139 12.22 -1.73 -3.34
C ALA A 139 11.43 -0.44 -3.62
N GLN A 140 10.78 -0.36 -4.80
CA GLN A 140 10.10 0.84 -5.30
C GLN A 140 8.57 0.69 -5.32
N ASP A 141 8.06 -0.46 -5.76
CA ASP A 141 6.63 -0.67 -5.94
C ASP A 141 6.22 -2.05 -5.42
N VAL A 142 4.98 -2.16 -4.99
CA VAL A 142 4.33 -3.39 -4.55
C VAL A 142 2.90 -3.43 -5.09
N LYS A 143 2.47 -4.59 -5.61
CA LYS A 143 1.11 -4.87 -6.06
C LYS A 143 0.64 -6.20 -5.50
N ILE A 144 -0.68 -6.37 -5.43
CA ILE A 144 -1.33 -7.54 -4.87
C ILE A 144 -2.36 -8.08 -5.88
N ALA A 145 -2.32 -9.38 -6.14
CA ALA A 145 -3.31 -10.11 -6.91
C ALA A 145 -3.18 -11.62 -6.66
N ASP A 146 -4.23 -12.40 -6.94
CA ASP A 146 -4.19 -13.86 -7.03
C ASP A 146 -3.56 -14.24 -8.39
N LEU A 147 -2.24 -14.47 -8.40
CA LEU A 147 -1.47 -14.65 -9.66
C LEU A 147 -1.50 -16.06 -10.20
N ASP A 148 -1.65 -17.06 -9.35
CA ASP A 148 -1.67 -18.46 -9.77
C ASP A 148 -3.08 -19.06 -9.80
N GLY A 149 -4.09 -18.29 -9.40
CA GLY A 149 -5.50 -18.67 -9.48
C GLY A 149 -5.93 -19.65 -8.39
N ASP A 150 -5.23 -19.71 -7.27
CA ASP A 150 -5.53 -20.58 -6.16
C ASP A 150 -6.53 -19.98 -5.16
N GLY A 151 -6.77 -18.68 -5.25
CA GLY A 151 -7.75 -17.91 -4.49
C GLY A 151 -7.14 -17.08 -3.38
N ASP A 152 -5.85 -17.21 -3.12
CA ASP A 152 -5.11 -16.43 -2.14
C ASP A 152 -4.40 -15.25 -2.82
N LEU A 153 -4.24 -14.14 -2.10
CA LEU A 153 -3.63 -12.95 -2.69
C LEU A 153 -2.11 -12.96 -2.52
N ASP A 154 -1.41 -12.87 -3.64
CA ASP A 154 0.05 -12.80 -3.74
C ASP A 154 0.55 -11.37 -3.79
N ILE A 155 1.85 -11.19 -3.57
CA ILE A 155 2.54 -9.91 -3.69
C ILE A 155 3.55 -9.96 -4.83
N VAL A 156 3.63 -8.88 -5.61
CA VAL A 156 4.69 -8.63 -6.58
C VAL A 156 5.41 -7.35 -6.22
N SER A 157 6.74 -7.34 -6.36
CA SER A 157 7.55 -6.14 -6.14
C SER A 157 8.41 -5.79 -7.35
N ALA A 158 8.70 -4.49 -7.47
CA ALA A 158 9.76 -3.96 -8.33
C ALA A 158 10.88 -3.40 -7.45
N SER A 159 12.12 -3.80 -7.72
CA SER A 159 13.33 -3.39 -7.00
C SER A 159 14.33 -2.80 -7.97
N GLY A 160 14.66 -1.50 -7.79
CA GLY A 160 15.37 -0.72 -8.79
C GLY A 160 16.91 -0.81 -8.70
N VAL A 161 17.47 -1.34 -7.62
CA VAL A 161 18.92 -1.44 -7.44
C VAL A 161 19.44 -2.82 -7.85
N ASP A 162 18.71 -3.87 -7.59
CA ASP A 162 19.05 -5.23 -8.04
C ASP A 162 18.38 -5.63 -9.37
N ASP A 163 17.66 -4.69 -10.00
CA ASP A 163 17.01 -4.87 -11.30
C ASP A 163 15.98 -6.03 -11.33
N THR A 164 15.29 -6.27 -10.19
CA THR A 164 14.47 -7.45 -9.99
C THR A 164 12.98 -7.11 -9.99
N ILE A 165 12.19 -7.95 -10.66
CA ILE A 165 10.75 -8.12 -10.44
C ILE A 165 10.59 -9.46 -9.73
N ALA A 166 10.01 -9.46 -8.53
CA ALA A 166 9.83 -10.65 -7.72
C ALA A 166 8.35 -10.90 -7.38
N TRP A 167 7.99 -12.17 -7.29
CA TRP A 167 6.71 -12.67 -6.82
C TRP A 167 6.89 -13.36 -5.48
N TYR A 168 5.98 -13.13 -4.57
CA TYR A 168 5.89 -13.77 -3.27
C TYR A 168 4.54 -14.47 -3.19
N GLU A 169 4.58 -15.81 -3.43
CA GLU A 169 3.41 -16.69 -3.36
C GLU A 169 2.95 -16.83 -1.91
N ASN A 170 1.66 -16.60 -1.69
CA ASN A 170 0.97 -16.81 -0.42
C ASN A 170 0.52 -18.27 -0.31
N ASP A 171 0.70 -18.93 0.81
CA ASP A 171 0.30 -20.33 1.02
C ASP A 171 -1.17 -20.50 1.50
N GLY A 172 -1.94 -19.41 1.56
CA GLY A 172 -3.35 -19.39 1.97
C GLY A 172 -3.63 -19.75 3.42
N ALA A 173 -2.62 -19.74 4.26
CA ALA A 173 -2.81 -19.97 5.68
C ALA A 173 -3.24 -18.68 6.40
N VAL A 174 -4.00 -18.80 7.49
CA VAL A 174 -4.38 -17.66 8.39
C VAL A 174 -3.16 -16.91 8.94
N ASN A 175 -2.01 -17.51 8.96
CA ASN A 175 -0.70 -16.91 9.17
C ASN A 175 0.14 -17.28 7.96
N PRO A 176 0.08 -16.52 6.86
CA PRO A 176 0.68 -16.89 5.60
C PRO A 176 2.21 -16.99 5.69
N THR A 177 2.74 -17.97 4.95
CA THR A 177 4.16 -18.03 4.63
C THR A 177 4.36 -17.72 3.16
N TRP A 178 5.40 -16.99 2.86
CA TRP A 178 5.65 -16.44 1.54
C TRP A 178 6.79 -17.18 0.85
N THR A 179 6.55 -17.64 -0.38
CA THR A 179 7.57 -18.27 -1.22
C THR A 179 8.02 -17.30 -2.31
N ALA A 180 9.25 -16.81 -2.20
CA ALA A 180 9.79 -15.85 -3.17
C ALA A 180 10.28 -16.52 -4.45
N ALA A 181 9.98 -15.92 -5.59
CA ALA A 181 10.48 -16.29 -6.91
C ALA A 181 10.76 -15.04 -7.76
N ASP A 182 11.93 -15.01 -8.42
CA ASP A 182 12.26 -13.93 -9.33
C ASP A 182 11.54 -14.15 -10.68
N ILE A 183 10.78 -13.19 -11.12
CA ILE A 183 10.17 -13.14 -12.45
C ILE A 183 11.19 -12.63 -13.47
N ALA A 184 11.93 -11.59 -13.11
CA ALA A 184 13.01 -11.02 -13.90
C ALA A 184 14.14 -10.52 -13.00
N THR A 185 15.40 -10.68 -13.46
CA THR A 185 16.61 -10.18 -12.77
C THR A 185 17.44 -9.27 -13.67
N ASN A 186 16.78 -8.62 -14.63
CA ASN A 186 17.39 -7.72 -15.60
C ASN A 186 16.43 -6.58 -15.99
N ALA A 187 15.51 -6.23 -15.11
CA ALA A 187 14.61 -5.10 -15.23
C ALA A 187 15.33 -3.83 -14.73
N ASP A 188 16.32 -3.36 -15.51
CA ASP A 188 17.28 -2.29 -15.15
C ASP A 188 16.56 -1.04 -14.61
N GLY A 189 16.69 -0.77 -13.31
CA GLY A 189 16.06 0.33 -12.60
C GLY A 189 14.53 0.20 -12.51
N ALA A 190 14.00 -0.99 -12.19
CA ALA A 190 12.55 -1.21 -12.05
C ALA A 190 11.93 -0.27 -11.00
N GLU A 191 11.02 0.61 -11.44
CA GLU A 191 10.38 1.63 -10.59
C GLU A 191 8.91 1.35 -10.31
N SER A 192 8.20 0.70 -11.23
CA SER A 192 6.76 0.46 -11.13
C SER A 192 6.34 -0.76 -11.90
N ILE A 193 5.33 -1.45 -11.37
CA ILE A 193 4.68 -2.62 -11.94
C ILE A 193 3.17 -2.41 -12.01
N ASP A 194 2.52 -3.14 -12.90
CA ASP A 194 1.06 -3.26 -12.90
C ASP A 194 0.69 -4.70 -13.27
N ILE A 195 -0.50 -5.14 -12.88
CA ILE A 195 -0.96 -6.52 -13.07
C ILE A 195 -2.28 -6.48 -13.84
N ALA A 196 -2.34 -7.19 -14.96
CA ALA A 196 -3.54 -7.32 -15.77
C ALA A 196 -3.46 -8.55 -16.69
N ASP A 197 -4.61 -9.09 -17.12
CA ASP A 197 -4.69 -10.03 -18.24
C ASP A 197 -4.46 -9.26 -19.55
N MET A 198 -3.20 -9.23 -20.01
CA MET A 198 -2.76 -8.42 -21.15
C MET A 198 -3.13 -9.02 -22.50
N ASP A 199 -3.25 -10.34 -22.58
CA ASP A 199 -3.54 -11.04 -23.84
C ASP A 199 -4.96 -11.64 -23.92
N GLY A 200 -5.72 -11.59 -22.83
CA GLY A 200 -7.12 -11.99 -22.76
C GLY A 200 -7.32 -13.50 -22.63
N ASP A 201 -6.33 -14.21 -22.10
CA ASP A 201 -6.39 -15.67 -21.92
C ASP A 201 -6.96 -16.09 -20.55
N GLY A 202 -7.08 -15.15 -19.62
CA GLY A 202 -7.67 -15.32 -18.29
C GLY A 202 -6.64 -15.44 -17.18
N ASP A 203 -5.36 -15.54 -17.51
CA ASP A 203 -4.27 -15.51 -16.53
C ASP A 203 -3.76 -14.06 -16.35
N LEU A 204 -3.21 -13.73 -15.17
CA LEU A 204 -2.69 -12.40 -14.90
C LEU A 204 -1.22 -12.28 -15.31
N ASP A 205 -0.92 -11.21 -16.05
CA ASP A 205 0.42 -10.82 -16.51
C ASP A 205 0.98 -9.65 -15.67
N ILE A 206 2.29 -9.44 -15.69
CA ILE A 206 3.02 -8.40 -14.97
C ILE A 206 3.82 -7.54 -15.93
#